data_16396e2bcd03210b2af55d04a0f968d4
#
_entry.id   16396e2bcd03210b2af55d04a0f968d4
#
_cell.length_a   1.000
_cell.length_b   1.000
_cell.length_c   1.000
_cell.angle_alpha   90.00
_cell.angle_beta   90.00
_cell.angle_gamma   90.00
#
_symmetry.space_group_name_H-M   'P 1'
#
loop_
_entity.id
_entity.type
_entity.pdbx_description
1 polymer ?
#
loop_
_entity_poly.entity_id
_entity_poly.type
_entity_poly.pdbx_seq_one_letter_code
_entity_poly.pdbx_strand_id
1 'polypeptide(L)'
;LDEGVTPTTAQIHLIRYGPTTPTEVLSSGIRSVTAPVDFLKHLHIVDTPGTNAIIREHERLTTEFVPRADFVLFVTSADRPFTETERAFVEAIRAWGKKVVIVVNKIDIFERASELDEVLAFVGDAARSVLGTTPPIFPVSARLAGRAKHGEPALWAASRFEALEHFIHAA
;
A
#
# COMPACT_ATOMS: atom_id res chain seq x y z
N LEU A 1 13.31 -4.00 -3.91
CA LEU A 1 12.80 -2.71 -3.41
C LEU A 1 13.71 -2.24 -2.29
N ASP A 2 14.02 -0.95 -2.27
CA ASP A 2 14.89 -0.38 -1.23
C ASP A 2 14.07 -0.18 0.06
N GLU A 3 14.66 -0.52 1.20
CA GLU A 3 14.10 -0.31 2.53
C GLU A 3 14.89 0.79 3.26
N GLY A 4 14.20 1.72 3.92
CA GLY A 4 14.87 2.77 4.68
C GLY A 4 13.93 3.67 5.50
N VAL A 5 14.53 4.45 6.38
CA VAL A 5 13.81 5.42 7.24
C VAL A 5 13.43 6.70 6.45
N THR A 6 14.16 6.97 5.37
CA THR A 6 13.86 8.08 4.44
C THR A 6 13.07 7.53 3.24
N PRO A 7 12.29 8.38 2.51
CA PRO A 7 11.62 7.96 1.29
C PRO A 7 12.63 7.34 0.31
N THR A 8 12.56 6.02 0.13
CA THR A 8 13.53 5.25 -0.65
C THR A 8 13.06 5.02 -2.08
N THR A 9 11.74 5.04 -2.30
CA THR A 9 11.17 4.87 -3.63
C THR A 9 11.01 6.24 -4.29
N ALA A 10 11.95 6.58 -5.16
CA ALA A 10 11.93 7.81 -5.97
C ALA A 10 11.31 7.59 -7.38
N GLN A 11 11.03 6.36 -7.75
CA GLN A 11 10.54 5.97 -9.07
C GLN A 11 9.42 4.94 -8.97
N ILE A 12 8.55 4.90 -9.97
CA ILE A 12 7.48 3.90 -10.05
C ILE A 12 8.07 2.55 -10.45
N HIS A 13 7.72 1.50 -9.71
CA HIS A 13 8.10 0.12 -10.04
C HIS A 13 6.88 -0.69 -10.46
N LEU A 14 6.96 -1.35 -11.60
CA LEU A 14 6.00 -2.35 -12.05
C LEU A 14 6.54 -3.73 -11.71
N ILE A 15 5.91 -4.41 -10.77
CA ILE A 15 6.28 -5.75 -10.32
C ILE A 15 5.36 -6.76 -10.99
N ARG A 16 5.94 -7.77 -11.67
CA ARG A 16 5.20 -8.78 -12.41
C ARG A 16 5.88 -10.15 -12.33
N TYR A 17 5.14 -11.18 -12.72
CA TYR A 17 5.70 -12.53 -12.78
C TYR A 17 6.78 -12.65 -13.86
N GLY A 18 7.86 -13.34 -13.53
CA GLY A 18 8.94 -13.66 -14.45
C GLY A 18 10.19 -14.15 -13.73
N PRO A 19 11.19 -14.61 -14.48
CA PRO A 19 12.49 -14.94 -13.89
C PRO A 19 13.10 -13.71 -13.24
N THR A 20 13.86 -13.90 -12.17
CA THR A 20 14.58 -12.78 -11.55
C THR A 20 15.61 -12.24 -12.54
N THR A 21 15.32 -11.10 -13.11
CA THR A 21 16.19 -10.40 -14.05
C THR A 21 16.64 -9.06 -13.46
N PRO A 22 17.73 -8.47 -13.96
CA PRO A 22 18.05 -7.09 -13.64
C PRO A 22 16.86 -6.16 -13.92
N THR A 23 16.69 -5.14 -13.08
CA THR A 23 15.63 -4.15 -13.26
C THR A 23 15.75 -3.47 -14.62
N GLU A 24 14.70 -3.54 -15.41
CA GLU A 24 14.63 -2.91 -16.73
C GLU A 24 13.91 -1.55 -16.61
N VAL A 25 14.47 -0.52 -17.25
CA VAL A 25 13.82 0.79 -17.32
C VAL A 25 13.03 0.84 -18.63
N LEU A 26 11.70 0.93 -18.50
CA LEU A 26 10.79 1.06 -19.63
C LEU A 26 10.89 2.48 -20.22
N SER A 27 10.44 2.63 -21.47
CA SER A 27 10.46 3.91 -22.21
C SER A 27 9.74 5.06 -21.49
N SER A 28 8.83 4.73 -20.57
CA SER A 28 8.12 5.67 -19.71
C SER A 28 8.90 6.12 -18.46
N GLY A 29 10.13 5.63 -18.25
CA GLY A 29 10.90 5.87 -17.01
C GLY A 29 10.44 5.02 -15.81
N ILE A 30 9.53 4.07 -16.04
CA ILE A 30 9.08 3.10 -15.03
C ILE A 30 10.09 1.98 -14.94
N ARG A 31 10.42 1.55 -13.74
CA ARG A 31 11.24 0.36 -13.51
C ARG A 31 10.39 -0.90 -13.52
N SER A 32 10.70 -1.83 -14.41
CA SER A 32 10.10 -3.16 -14.40
C SER A 32 10.96 -4.12 -13.60
N VAL A 33 10.33 -4.77 -12.62
CA VAL A 33 10.95 -5.80 -11.77
C VAL A 33 10.17 -7.09 -11.96
N THR A 34 10.88 -8.19 -12.21
CA THR A 34 10.26 -9.51 -12.30
C THR A 34 10.67 -10.39 -11.13
N ALA A 35 9.73 -11.19 -10.64
CA ALA A 35 9.97 -12.18 -9.60
C ALA A 35 9.18 -13.46 -9.86
N PRO A 36 9.74 -14.65 -9.60
CA PRO A 36 9.08 -15.95 -9.80
C PRO A 36 8.15 -16.29 -8.62
N VAL A 37 7.25 -15.37 -8.28
CA VAL A 37 6.29 -15.52 -7.20
C VAL A 37 4.92 -15.80 -7.80
N ASP A 38 4.33 -16.93 -7.44
CA ASP A 38 3.16 -17.48 -8.15
C ASP A 38 1.95 -16.54 -8.21
N PHE A 39 1.68 -15.78 -7.17
CA PHE A 39 0.54 -14.86 -7.16
C PHE A 39 0.69 -13.72 -8.21
N LEU A 40 1.91 -13.38 -8.61
CA LEU A 40 2.17 -12.41 -9.67
C LEU A 40 1.80 -12.91 -11.08
N LYS A 41 1.42 -14.20 -11.22
CA LYS A 41 0.85 -14.72 -12.48
C LYS A 41 -0.52 -14.13 -12.78
N HIS A 42 -1.23 -13.70 -11.73
CA HIS A 42 -2.62 -13.26 -11.82
C HIS A 42 -2.79 -11.76 -11.56
N LEU A 43 -1.77 -11.09 -11.01
CA LEU A 43 -1.82 -9.67 -10.75
C LEU A 43 -0.46 -8.99 -10.98
N HIS A 44 -0.51 -7.72 -11.31
CA HIS A 44 0.66 -6.85 -11.35
C HIS A 44 0.57 -5.83 -10.21
N ILE A 45 1.72 -5.54 -9.59
CA ILE A 45 1.80 -4.52 -8.53
C ILE A 45 2.52 -3.31 -9.10
N VAL A 46 1.90 -2.14 -8.95
CA VAL A 46 2.55 -0.87 -9.21
C VAL A 46 2.92 -0.25 -7.87
N ASP A 47 4.22 -0.33 -7.51
CA ASP A 47 4.76 0.32 -6.33
C ASP A 47 5.08 1.77 -6.66
N THR A 48 4.58 2.67 -5.84
CA THR A 48 4.58 4.11 -6.10
C THR A 48 5.36 4.85 -5.03
N PRO A 49 6.02 5.97 -5.37
CA PRO A 49 6.59 6.87 -4.37
C PRO A 49 5.52 7.34 -3.39
N GLY A 50 5.92 7.53 -2.12
CA GLY A 50 5.02 8.03 -1.09
C GLY A 50 4.45 9.43 -1.40
N THR A 51 3.35 9.79 -0.74
CA THR A 51 2.62 11.05 -0.98
C THR A 51 3.43 12.33 -0.76
N ASN A 52 4.59 12.23 -0.12
CA ASN A 52 5.54 13.34 0.04
C ASN A 52 6.53 13.47 -1.15
N ALA A 53 6.47 12.57 -2.12
CA ALA A 53 7.23 12.71 -3.35
C ALA A 53 6.61 13.82 -4.24
N ILE A 54 7.45 14.39 -5.10
CA ILE A 54 7.18 15.59 -5.89
C ILE A 54 5.80 15.55 -6.56
N ILE A 55 5.05 16.65 -6.51
CA ILE A 55 3.67 16.84 -7.05
C ILE A 55 3.47 16.23 -8.45
N ARG A 56 4.49 16.27 -9.32
CA ARG A 56 4.44 15.70 -10.67
C ARG A 56 4.26 14.18 -10.71
N GLU A 57 4.85 13.46 -9.74
CA GLU A 57 4.68 12.00 -9.66
C GLU A 57 3.25 11.63 -9.22
N HIS A 58 2.64 12.42 -8.34
CA HIS A 58 1.23 12.23 -7.95
C HIS A 58 0.29 12.46 -9.13
N GLU A 59 0.51 13.51 -9.92
CA GLU A 59 -0.30 13.79 -11.11
C GLU A 59 -0.18 12.64 -12.11
N ARG A 60 1.03 12.13 -12.32
CA ARG A 60 1.27 11.00 -13.20
C ARG A 60 0.62 9.71 -12.69
N LEU A 61 0.70 9.43 -11.38
CA LEU A 61 0.04 8.28 -10.77
C LEU A 61 -1.46 8.32 -10.98
N THR A 62 -2.09 9.46 -10.72
CA THR A 62 -3.54 9.61 -10.84
C THR A 62 -4.01 9.59 -12.28
N THR A 63 -3.22 10.03 -13.24
CA THR A 63 -3.62 10.11 -14.65
C THR A 63 -3.26 8.87 -15.48
N GLU A 64 -2.11 8.24 -15.22
CA GLU A 64 -1.63 7.12 -16.04
C GLU A 64 -1.94 5.75 -15.43
N PHE A 65 -1.86 5.61 -14.10
CA PHE A 65 -1.93 4.30 -13.42
C PHE A 65 -3.27 4.04 -12.77
N VAL A 66 -3.82 4.98 -12.02
CA VAL A 66 -5.11 4.78 -11.34
C VAL A 66 -6.22 4.36 -12.29
N PRO A 67 -6.37 4.93 -13.52
CA PRO A 67 -7.39 4.49 -14.45
C PRO A 67 -7.29 3.02 -14.88
N ARG A 68 -6.08 2.46 -14.85
CA ARG A 68 -5.79 1.08 -15.28
C ARG A 68 -5.78 0.07 -14.13
N ALA A 69 -5.80 0.55 -12.90
CA ALA A 69 -5.82 -0.32 -11.72
C ALA A 69 -7.22 -0.93 -11.52
N ASP A 70 -7.29 -2.18 -11.09
CA ASP A 70 -8.55 -2.81 -10.67
C ASP A 70 -8.97 -2.31 -9.29
N PHE A 71 -7.99 -2.09 -8.41
CA PHE A 71 -8.18 -1.44 -7.12
C PHE A 71 -6.89 -0.74 -6.66
N VAL A 72 -7.00 0.13 -5.67
CA VAL A 72 -5.88 0.87 -5.08
C VAL A 72 -5.71 0.46 -3.63
N LEU A 73 -4.53 -0.07 -3.28
CA LEU A 73 -4.11 -0.23 -1.90
C LEU A 73 -3.51 1.09 -1.42
N PHE A 74 -4.26 1.81 -0.59
CA PHE A 74 -3.79 3.03 0.02
C PHE A 74 -3.16 2.72 1.38
N VAL A 75 -1.84 2.88 1.48
CA VAL A 75 -1.07 2.56 2.69
C VAL A 75 -0.79 3.83 3.47
N THR A 76 -1.30 3.91 4.70
CA THR A 76 -1.01 4.98 5.65
C THR A 76 -0.33 4.42 6.90
N SER A 77 0.33 5.27 7.67
CA SER A 77 1.06 4.89 8.88
C SER A 77 0.23 5.14 10.14
N ALA A 78 0.22 4.19 11.07
CA ALA A 78 -0.56 4.28 12.30
C ALA A 78 -0.13 5.44 13.23
N ASP A 79 1.12 5.91 13.14
CA ASP A 79 1.64 7.03 13.94
C ASP A 79 1.13 8.40 13.47
N ARG A 80 0.81 8.54 12.20
CA ARG A 80 0.21 9.76 11.60
C ARG A 80 -0.73 9.39 10.48
N PRO A 81 -1.89 8.80 10.81
CA PRO A 81 -2.78 8.26 9.80
C PRO A 81 -3.55 9.38 9.10
N PHE A 82 -3.73 9.20 7.80
CA PHE A 82 -4.61 10.01 6.97
C PHE A 82 -4.29 11.51 7.01
N THR A 83 -3.03 11.86 6.76
CA THR A 83 -2.55 13.25 6.69
C THR A 83 -3.31 14.05 5.61
N GLU A 84 -3.23 15.38 5.65
CA GLU A 84 -3.90 16.24 4.67
C GLU A 84 -3.45 15.95 3.22
N THR A 85 -2.17 15.66 3.01
CA THR A 85 -1.64 15.26 1.70
C THR A 85 -2.23 13.92 1.24
N GLU A 86 -2.33 12.95 2.16
CA GLU A 86 -2.93 11.65 1.91
C GLU A 86 -4.42 11.78 1.60
N ARG A 87 -5.12 12.62 2.34
CA ARG A 87 -6.54 12.93 2.12
C ARG A 87 -6.77 13.48 0.72
N ALA A 88 -6.00 14.50 0.31
CA ALA A 88 -6.09 15.08 -1.02
C ALA A 88 -5.80 14.05 -2.13
N PHE A 89 -4.87 13.13 -1.89
CA PHE A 89 -4.56 12.06 -2.84
C PHE A 89 -5.72 11.06 -2.98
N VAL A 90 -6.33 10.63 -1.88
CA VAL A 90 -7.51 9.73 -1.89
C VAL A 90 -8.71 10.41 -2.58
N GLU A 91 -8.88 11.72 -2.39
CA GLU A 91 -9.91 12.50 -3.08
C GLU A 91 -9.69 12.51 -4.61
N ALA A 92 -8.45 12.67 -5.05
CA ALA A 92 -8.10 12.58 -6.48
C ALA A 92 -8.39 11.18 -7.04
N ILE A 93 -8.09 10.11 -6.30
CA ILE A 93 -8.39 8.72 -6.72
C ILE A 93 -9.90 8.47 -6.82
N ARG A 94 -10.69 9.06 -5.92
CA ARG A 94 -12.15 8.95 -5.96
C ARG A 94 -12.74 9.36 -7.30
N ALA A 95 -12.19 10.40 -7.93
CA ALA A 95 -12.66 10.88 -9.22
C ALA A 95 -12.62 9.82 -10.33
N TRP A 96 -11.78 8.79 -10.18
CA TRP A 96 -11.68 7.67 -11.11
C TRP A 96 -12.63 6.50 -10.82
N GLY A 97 -13.42 6.59 -9.74
CA GLY A 97 -14.38 5.55 -9.37
C GLY A 97 -13.75 4.20 -9.01
N LYS A 98 -12.48 4.19 -8.60
CA LYS A 98 -11.76 2.97 -8.27
C LYS A 98 -12.07 2.48 -6.86
N LYS A 99 -12.07 1.16 -6.69
CA LYS A 99 -12.13 0.53 -5.37
C LYS A 99 -10.87 0.88 -4.58
N VAL A 100 -11.03 1.53 -3.45
CA VAL A 100 -9.94 1.85 -2.53
C VAL A 100 -10.00 0.89 -1.34
N VAL A 101 -8.84 0.37 -0.97
CA VAL A 101 -8.62 -0.45 0.21
C VAL A 101 -7.56 0.24 1.05
N ILE A 102 -7.81 0.43 2.32
CA ILE A 102 -6.88 1.12 3.21
C ILE A 102 -6.08 0.10 4.02
N VAL A 103 -4.77 0.29 4.05
CA VAL A 103 -3.84 -0.47 4.89
C VAL A 103 -3.26 0.50 5.92
N VAL A 104 -3.54 0.25 7.19
CA VAL A 104 -2.93 0.99 8.31
C VAL A 104 -1.72 0.20 8.79
N ASN A 105 -0.54 0.62 8.36
CA ASN A 105 0.71 -0.07 8.69
C ASN A 105 1.32 0.44 10.00
N LYS A 106 2.27 -0.31 10.55
CA LYS A 106 2.99 -0.05 11.81
C LYS A 106 2.13 -0.13 13.07
N ILE A 107 1.11 -1.01 13.10
CA ILE A 107 0.28 -1.21 14.31
C ILE A 107 1.06 -1.71 15.52
N ASP A 108 2.27 -2.21 15.31
CA ASP A 108 3.19 -2.68 16.34
C ASP A 108 3.79 -1.58 17.22
N ILE A 109 3.47 -0.31 16.95
CA ILE A 109 3.86 0.82 17.82
C ILE A 109 2.93 0.98 19.02
N PHE A 110 1.72 0.42 18.97
CA PHE A 110 0.76 0.54 20.04
C PHE A 110 0.95 -0.54 21.09
N GLU A 111 0.90 -0.15 22.35
CA GLU A 111 0.95 -1.07 23.50
C GLU A 111 -0.45 -1.56 23.89
N ARG A 112 -1.48 -0.75 23.66
CA ARG A 112 -2.86 -1.04 24.03
C ARG A 112 -3.76 -1.18 22.80
N ALA A 113 -4.65 -2.16 22.83
CA ALA A 113 -5.62 -2.39 21.76
C ALA A 113 -6.55 -1.18 21.53
N SER A 114 -6.90 -0.45 22.60
CA SER A 114 -7.75 0.75 22.52
C SER A 114 -7.15 1.86 21.66
N GLU A 115 -5.81 1.99 21.64
CA GLU A 115 -5.12 2.99 20.80
C GLU A 115 -5.28 2.66 19.33
N LEU A 116 -5.18 1.38 18.98
CA LEU A 116 -5.42 0.91 17.63
C LEU A 116 -6.88 1.14 17.23
N ASP A 117 -7.84 0.84 18.11
CA ASP A 117 -9.27 1.00 17.82
C ASP A 117 -9.61 2.48 17.56
N GLU A 118 -9.03 3.41 18.32
CA GLU A 118 -9.18 4.86 18.11
C GLU A 118 -8.64 5.29 16.73
N VAL A 119 -7.47 4.80 16.36
CA VAL A 119 -6.86 5.09 15.05
C VAL A 119 -7.71 4.53 13.91
N LEU A 120 -8.21 3.31 14.05
CA LEU A 120 -9.06 2.70 13.01
C LEU A 120 -10.41 3.43 12.86
N ALA A 121 -11.00 3.87 13.95
CA ALA A 121 -12.21 4.69 13.92
C ALA A 121 -11.96 6.03 13.21
N PHE A 122 -10.86 6.71 13.55
CA PHE A 122 -10.46 7.96 12.89
C PHE A 122 -10.25 7.78 11.39
N VAL A 123 -9.49 6.77 10.99
CA VAL A 123 -9.22 6.46 9.57
C VAL A 123 -10.52 6.12 8.83
N GLY A 124 -11.40 5.33 9.45
CA GLY A 124 -12.70 4.97 8.89
C GLY A 124 -13.59 6.18 8.63
N ASP A 125 -13.67 7.11 9.59
CA ASP A 125 -14.47 8.32 9.45
C ASP A 125 -13.88 9.30 8.44
N ALA A 126 -12.56 9.48 8.45
CA ALA A 126 -11.85 10.30 7.47
C ALA A 126 -12.04 9.76 6.04
N ALA A 127 -11.85 8.46 5.86
CA ALA A 127 -12.04 7.81 4.56
C ALA A 127 -13.49 7.90 4.08
N ARG A 128 -14.46 7.67 4.96
CA ARG A 128 -15.89 7.81 4.64
C ARG A 128 -16.22 9.23 4.19
N SER A 129 -15.66 10.24 4.85
CA SER A 129 -15.91 11.64 4.49
C SER A 129 -15.42 11.99 3.08
N VAL A 130 -14.31 11.38 2.65
CA VAL A 130 -13.71 11.60 1.33
C VAL A 130 -14.35 10.75 0.27
N LEU A 131 -14.49 9.44 0.51
CA LEU A 131 -14.95 8.46 -0.47
C LEU A 131 -16.47 8.36 -0.59
N GLY A 132 -17.20 8.83 0.43
CA GLY A 132 -18.65 8.67 0.53
C GLY A 132 -19.10 7.27 0.99
N THR A 133 -18.17 6.33 1.12
CA THR A 133 -18.40 4.96 1.61
C THR A 133 -17.25 4.55 2.52
N THR A 134 -17.48 3.59 3.41
CA THR A 134 -16.41 3.03 4.24
C THR A 134 -15.67 1.95 3.44
N PRO A 135 -14.39 2.15 3.09
CA PRO A 135 -13.59 1.13 2.40
C PRO A 135 -13.21 0.00 3.36
N PRO A 136 -12.80 -1.17 2.85
CA PRO A 136 -12.10 -2.17 3.66
C PRO A 136 -10.82 -1.56 4.27
N ILE A 137 -10.60 -1.81 5.57
CA ILE A 137 -9.42 -1.29 6.31
C ILE A 137 -8.70 -2.48 6.92
N PHE A 138 -7.41 -2.62 6.61
CA PHE A 138 -6.54 -3.67 7.14
C PHE A 138 -5.44 -3.08 8.02
N PRO A 139 -5.54 -3.25 9.35
CA PRO A 139 -4.45 -2.91 10.26
C PRO A 139 -3.37 -3.98 10.20
N VAL A 140 -2.14 -3.60 9.88
CA VAL A 140 -1.02 -4.54 9.72
C VAL A 140 0.29 -4.02 10.32
N SER A 141 1.22 -4.92 10.58
CA SER A 141 2.62 -4.60 10.78
C SER A 141 3.47 -5.31 9.74
N ALA A 142 3.91 -4.60 8.72
CA ALA A 142 4.81 -5.14 7.72
C ALA A 142 6.15 -5.56 8.34
N ARG A 143 6.62 -4.87 9.40
CA ARG A 143 7.82 -5.22 10.16
C ARG A 143 7.70 -6.60 10.80
N LEU A 144 6.60 -6.87 11.51
CA LEU A 144 6.38 -8.17 12.15
C LEU A 144 6.17 -9.27 11.12
N ALA A 145 5.45 -8.99 10.03
CA ALA A 145 5.27 -9.94 8.94
C ALA A 145 6.60 -10.32 8.29
N GLY A 146 7.47 -9.33 8.03
CA GLY A 146 8.81 -9.57 7.50
C GLY A 146 9.64 -10.46 8.43
N ARG A 147 9.70 -10.15 9.73
CA ARG A 147 10.39 -10.97 10.73
C ARG A 147 9.83 -12.39 10.79
N ALA A 148 8.52 -12.54 10.74
CA ALA A 148 7.88 -13.86 10.74
C ALA A 148 8.35 -14.73 9.57
N LYS A 149 8.46 -14.14 8.38
CA LYS A 149 8.95 -14.82 7.17
C LYS A 149 10.46 -15.11 7.20
N HIS A 150 11.23 -14.43 8.06
CA HIS A 150 12.68 -14.59 8.19
C HIS A 150 13.12 -15.33 9.47
N GLY A 151 12.27 -16.14 10.05
CA GLY A 151 12.66 -17.06 11.14
C GLY A 151 11.93 -16.87 12.46
N GLU A 152 10.97 -15.95 12.58
CA GLU A 152 10.18 -15.73 13.78
C GLU A 152 8.67 -15.98 13.53
N PRO A 153 8.25 -17.21 13.16
CA PRO A 153 6.88 -17.48 12.67
C PRO A 153 5.79 -17.13 13.70
N ALA A 154 6.10 -17.10 14.97
CA ALA A 154 5.16 -16.70 16.03
C ALA A 154 4.66 -15.24 15.87
N LEU A 155 5.39 -14.39 15.18
CA LEU A 155 5.00 -13.00 14.94
C LEU A 155 3.96 -12.85 13.82
N TRP A 156 3.68 -13.91 13.05
CA TRP A 156 2.75 -13.83 11.93
C TRP A 156 1.35 -13.39 12.37
N ALA A 157 0.79 -14.03 13.39
CA ALA A 157 -0.53 -13.65 13.91
C ALA A 157 -0.57 -12.20 14.42
N ALA A 158 0.48 -11.78 15.15
CA ALA A 158 0.58 -10.40 15.64
C ALA A 158 0.73 -9.36 14.53
N SER A 159 1.25 -9.75 13.36
CA SER A 159 1.36 -8.88 12.20
C SER A 159 0.02 -8.50 11.58
N ARG A 160 -1.03 -9.32 11.79
CA ARG A 160 -2.36 -9.25 11.14
C ARG A 160 -2.32 -9.24 9.61
N PHE A 161 -1.23 -9.68 9.01
CA PHE A 161 -1.01 -9.62 7.56
C PHE A 161 -1.85 -10.64 6.79
N GLU A 162 -2.24 -11.75 7.42
CA GLU A 162 -2.99 -12.85 6.81
C GLU A 162 -4.30 -12.38 6.17
N ALA A 163 -5.06 -11.52 6.86
CA ALA A 163 -6.33 -11.02 6.33
C ALA A 163 -6.13 -10.17 5.07
N LEU A 164 -5.06 -9.38 5.01
CA LEU A 164 -4.71 -8.60 3.82
C LEU A 164 -4.26 -9.52 2.67
N GLU A 165 -3.44 -10.53 2.94
CA GLU A 165 -3.03 -11.51 1.91
C GLU A 165 -4.24 -12.23 1.33
N HIS A 166 -5.15 -12.74 2.16
CA HIS A 166 -6.39 -13.38 1.70
C HIS A 166 -7.23 -12.44 0.83
N PHE A 167 -7.35 -11.17 1.23
CA PHE A 167 -8.09 -10.20 0.44
C PHE A 167 -7.46 -9.99 -0.95
N ILE A 168 -6.14 -9.83 -1.03
CA ILE A 168 -5.42 -9.62 -2.29
C ILE A 168 -5.54 -10.85 -3.20
N HIS A 169 -5.51 -12.07 -2.64
CA HIS A 169 -5.66 -13.30 -3.41
C HIS A 169 -7.09 -13.52 -3.94
N ALA A 170 -8.09 -12.92 -3.30
CA ALA A 170 -9.50 -13.04 -3.70
C ALA A 170 -9.97 -11.90 -4.62
N ALA A 171 -9.18 -10.86 -4.80
CA ALA A 171 -9.52 -9.67 -5.58
C ALA A 171 -9.25 -9.86 -7.07
#